data_1be4cd53b72ee9139f892ae161190d03
#
_entry.id   1be4cd53b72ee9139f892ae161190d03
#
_cell.length_a   1.000
_cell.length_b   1.000
_cell.length_c   1.000
_cell.angle_alpha   90.00
_cell.angle_beta   90.00
_cell.angle_gamma   90.00
#
_symmetry.space_group_name_H-M   'P 1'
#
loop_
_entity.id
_entity.type
_entity.pdbx_description
1 polymer ?
#
loop_
_entity_poly.entity_id
_entity_poly.type
_entity_poly.pdbx_seq_one_letter_code
_entity_poly.pdbx_strand_id
1 'polypeptide(L)'
;TTLFRSDFVKKLDEAGIHSYLPYSQVSSSDGVYGNGIWSATELRRPVDDEVGSSASFMPGGTVTFGGGKAQLRFVSVHTTAPIPGYWSRWKRSLDELASMRSREGSRYVFMGDFNATTDHTPFRNILGNRFSDAARQSGHGFTFTWPSNKLPLPRFAGIDHIVLDKDIIAGQMQVKSVAGSDHAALLATIVVQ
;
A
#
# COMPACT_ATOMS: atom_id res chain seq x y z
N THR A 1 -8.66 -0.04 1.44
CA THR A 1 -8.65 1.31 0.89
C THR A 1 -10.03 1.88 0.89
N THR A 2 -10.32 2.43 1.98
CA THR A 2 -11.55 3.19 2.15
C THR A 2 -11.39 4.52 1.40
N LEU A 3 -12.46 5.02 0.84
CA LEU A 3 -12.62 6.36 0.34
C LEU A 3 -11.94 7.37 1.28
N PHE A 4 -10.68 7.73 1.02
CA PHE A 4 -9.98 8.79 1.74
C PHE A 4 -10.52 10.14 1.28
N ARG A 5 -11.75 10.42 1.68
CA ARG A 5 -12.35 11.74 1.58
C ARG A 5 -11.82 12.62 2.70
N SER A 6 -11.90 13.91 2.53
CA SER A 6 -11.55 14.88 3.58
C SER A 6 -12.30 14.63 4.91
N ASP A 7 -13.54 14.14 4.85
CA ASP A 7 -14.34 13.76 6.02
C ASP A 7 -13.79 12.51 6.75
N PHE A 8 -13.14 11.58 6.05
CA PHE A 8 -12.51 10.41 6.69
C PHE A 8 -11.24 10.82 7.45
N VAL A 9 -10.41 11.68 6.86
CA VAL A 9 -9.23 12.23 7.56
C VAL A 9 -9.67 12.94 8.83
N LYS A 10 -10.69 13.79 8.75
CA LYS A 10 -11.26 14.47 9.93
C LYS A 10 -11.72 13.49 11.01
N LYS A 11 -12.37 12.38 10.63
CA LYS A 11 -12.78 11.34 11.59
C LYS A 11 -11.60 10.64 12.25
N LEU A 12 -10.51 10.41 11.52
CA LEU A 12 -9.27 9.87 12.11
C LEU A 12 -8.65 10.85 13.10
N ASP A 13 -8.66 12.14 12.79
CA ASP A 13 -8.17 13.20 13.67
C ASP A 13 -9.04 13.29 14.94
N GLU A 14 -10.36 13.28 14.79
CA GLU A 14 -11.32 13.25 15.90
C GLU A 14 -11.16 11.98 16.77
N ALA A 15 -10.79 10.85 16.15
CA ALA A 15 -10.48 9.61 16.87
C ALA A 15 -9.10 9.60 17.51
N GLY A 16 -8.31 10.67 17.36
CA GLY A 16 -7.03 10.86 18.03
C GLY A 16 -5.87 10.10 17.40
N ILE A 17 -5.91 9.86 16.06
CA ILE A 17 -4.82 9.13 15.36
C ILE A 17 -3.45 9.75 15.61
N HIS A 18 -3.36 11.07 15.70
CA HIS A 18 -2.10 11.79 15.92
C HIS A 18 -1.45 11.52 17.28
N SER A 19 -2.21 11.00 18.27
CA SER A 19 -1.63 10.54 19.54
C SER A 19 -0.75 9.31 19.38
N TYR A 20 -0.98 8.51 18.34
CA TYR A 20 -0.26 7.27 18.05
C TYR A 20 0.67 7.42 16.86
N LEU A 21 0.23 8.14 15.83
CA LEU A 21 0.90 8.30 14.54
C LEU A 21 0.93 9.80 14.17
N PRO A 22 1.84 10.58 14.79
CA PRO A 22 1.83 12.04 14.67
C PRO A 22 2.26 12.57 13.30
N TYR A 23 2.90 11.75 12.49
CA TYR A 23 3.35 12.15 11.16
C TYR A 23 2.47 11.55 10.09
N SER A 24 2.06 12.34 9.13
CA SER A 24 1.23 11.86 8.02
C SER A 24 1.53 12.58 6.71
N GLN A 25 1.25 11.89 5.61
CA GLN A 25 1.11 12.46 4.28
C GLN A 25 -0.19 11.95 3.69
N VAL A 26 -1.09 12.86 3.38
CA VAL A 26 -2.42 12.54 2.88
C VAL A 26 -2.65 13.25 1.56
N SER A 27 -3.08 12.50 0.58
CA SER A 27 -3.58 12.99 -0.69
C SER A 27 -5.07 12.71 -0.76
N SER A 28 -5.85 13.67 -0.28
CA SER A 28 -7.31 13.58 -0.34
C SER A 28 -7.81 13.85 -1.76
N SER A 29 -8.81 13.11 -2.19
CA SER A 29 -9.55 13.42 -3.41
C SER A 29 -11.05 13.32 -3.14
N ASP A 30 -11.85 14.14 -3.81
CA ASP A 30 -13.31 14.08 -3.73
C ASP A 30 -13.89 12.81 -4.38
N GLY A 31 -13.04 12.01 -5.01
CA GLY A 31 -13.36 10.70 -5.59
C GLY A 31 -12.97 9.53 -4.70
N VAL A 32 -12.94 8.34 -5.30
CA VAL A 32 -12.62 7.06 -4.65
C VAL A 32 -11.12 6.78 -4.51
N TYR A 33 -10.26 7.67 -4.99
CA TYR A 33 -8.81 7.42 -5.14
C TYR A 33 -7.94 8.24 -4.17
N GLY A 34 -8.53 8.81 -3.12
CA GLY A 34 -7.75 9.42 -2.04
C GLY A 34 -6.95 8.35 -1.30
N ASN A 35 -5.78 8.76 -0.79
CA ASN A 35 -4.84 7.85 -0.15
C ASN A 35 -4.07 8.57 0.97
N GLY A 36 -3.51 7.82 1.92
CA GLY A 36 -2.76 8.41 3.03
C GLY A 36 -1.81 7.42 3.68
N ILE A 37 -0.78 7.98 4.31
CA ILE A 37 0.19 7.25 5.11
C ILE A 37 0.37 7.96 6.45
N TRP A 38 0.37 7.21 7.55
CA TRP A 38 0.65 7.69 8.90
C TRP A 38 1.85 6.95 9.48
N SER A 39 2.63 7.63 10.31
CA SER A 39 3.83 7.09 10.91
C SER A 39 4.02 7.55 12.35
N ALA A 40 4.52 6.67 13.21
CA ALA A 40 4.96 7.01 14.55
C ALA A 40 6.30 7.73 14.58
N THR A 41 7.09 7.62 13.51
CA THR A 41 8.38 8.29 13.33
C THR A 41 8.31 9.31 12.21
N GLU A 42 9.21 10.30 12.25
CA GLU A 42 9.24 11.37 11.26
C GLU A 42 9.21 10.83 9.83
N LEU A 43 8.28 11.36 9.03
CA LEU A 43 8.15 11.12 7.61
C LEU A 43 8.94 12.21 6.88
N ARG A 44 10.16 11.90 6.46
CA ARG A 44 11.03 12.84 5.75
C ARG A 44 10.72 12.87 4.27
N ARG A 45 10.88 14.05 3.67
CA ARG A 45 10.60 14.29 2.24
C ARG A 45 9.25 13.71 1.82
N PRO A 46 8.15 14.08 2.53
CA PRO A 46 6.82 13.62 2.16
C PRO A 46 6.42 14.17 0.79
N VAL A 47 5.70 13.39 0.01
CA VAL A 47 5.16 13.78 -1.30
C VAL A 47 3.74 13.27 -1.46
N ASP A 48 2.94 14.03 -2.19
CA ASP A 48 1.53 13.69 -2.46
C ASP A 48 1.39 12.51 -3.43
N ASP A 49 2.34 12.38 -4.35
CA ASP A 49 2.37 11.30 -5.33
C ASP A 49 3.82 10.92 -5.66
N GLU A 50 4.25 9.77 -5.12
CA GLU A 50 5.60 9.24 -5.34
C GLU A 50 5.75 8.59 -6.72
N VAL A 51 4.67 8.05 -7.24
CA VAL A 51 4.69 7.24 -8.46
C VAL A 51 4.56 8.13 -9.70
N GLY A 52 3.88 9.28 -9.59
CA GLY A 52 3.48 10.11 -10.71
C GLY A 52 2.32 9.46 -11.47
N SER A 53 1.38 8.88 -10.71
CA SER A 53 0.27 8.15 -11.30
C SER A 53 -0.74 9.10 -11.95
N SER A 54 -1.14 8.79 -13.17
CA SER A 54 -2.19 9.53 -13.88
C SER A 54 -3.61 9.19 -13.39
N ALA A 55 -3.74 8.20 -12.52
CA ALA A 55 -5.04 7.63 -12.14
C ALA A 55 -5.37 7.79 -10.65
N SER A 56 -4.37 7.84 -9.79
CA SER A 56 -4.54 7.96 -8.33
C SER A 56 -3.30 8.57 -7.69
N PHE A 57 -3.48 9.26 -6.56
CA PHE A 57 -2.35 9.77 -5.80
C PHE A 57 -1.80 8.66 -4.89
N MET A 58 -0.49 8.46 -4.92
CA MET A 58 0.22 7.46 -4.10
C MET A 58 1.24 8.17 -3.20
N PRO A 59 0.81 8.71 -2.04
CA PRO A 59 1.68 9.47 -1.16
C PRO A 59 2.82 8.62 -0.62
N GLY A 60 3.96 9.26 -0.46
CA GLY A 60 5.16 8.61 0.05
C GLY A 60 5.93 9.46 1.04
N GLY A 61 6.78 8.80 1.83
CA GLY A 61 7.66 9.44 2.79
C GLY A 61 8.78 8.51 3.22
N THR A 62 9.91 9.08 3.62
CA THR A 62 11.07 8.30 4.07
C THR A 62 11.08 8.21 5.59
N VAL A 63 11.18 7.00 6.10
CA VAL A 63 11.37 6.70 7.53
C VAL A 63 12.81 6.23 7.75
N THR A 64 13.42 6.72 8.83
CA THR A 64 14.78 6.37 9.23
C THR A 64 14.75 5.47 10.45
N PHE A 65 15.43 4.36 10.40
CA PHE A 65 15.50 3.35 11.45
C PHE A 65 16.90 3.18 12.02
N GLY A 66 16.99 2.55 13.20
CA GLY A 66 18.26 2.13 13.81
C GLY A 66 19.23 3.27 14.06
N GLY A 67 18.73 4.44 14.50
CA GLY A 67 19.61 5.59 14.76
C GLY A 67 20.25 6.18 13.51
N GLY A 68 19.59 6.09 12.36
CA GLY A 68 20.08 6.64 11.08
C GLY A 68 20.74 5.63 10.14
N LYS A 69 20.86 4.36 10.57
CA LYS A 69 21.55 3.32 9.81
C LYS A 69 20.78 2.82 8.59
N ALA A 70 19.47 2.87 8.62
CA ALA A 70 18.63 2.41 7.53
C ALA A 70 17.55 3.44 7.18
N GLN A 71 17.34 3.65 5.89
CA GLN A 71 16.27 4.50 5.37
C GLN A 71 15.43 3.71 4.39
N LEU A 72 14.10 3.74 4.60
CA LEU A 72 13.12 3.12 3.71
C LEU A 72 12.13 4.18 3.21
N ARG A 73 11.82 4.11 1.94
CA ARG A 73 10.80 4.93 1.30
C ARG A 73 9.48 4.19 1.26
N PHE A 74 8.55 4.57 2.11
CA PHE A 74 7.21 4.01 2.15
C PHE A 74 6.30 4.74 1.17
N VAL A 75 5.49 3.98 0.44
CA VAL A 75 4.50 4.48 -0.50
C VAL A 75 3.17 3.79 -0.23
N SER A 76 2.13 4.58 0.02
CA SER A 76 0.77 4.06 0.13
C SER A 76 0.17 3.91 -1.26
N VAL A 77 -0.26 2.69 -1.60
CA VAL A 77 -0.73 2.33 -2.94
C VAL A 77 -2.24 2.20 -2.97
N HIS A 78 -2.87 2.80 -3.96
CA HIS A 78 -4.25 2.55 -4.34
C HIS A 78 -4.38 2.69 -5.85
N THR A 79 -4.39 1.59 -6.57
CA THR A 79 -4.53 1.58 -8.02
C THR A 79 -6.00 1.66 -8.44
N THR A 80 -6.26 2.01 -9.69
CA THR A 80 -7.61 1.95 -10.25
C THR A 80 -8.16 0.52 -10.20
N ALA A 81 -9.45 0.36 -9.90
CA ALA A 81 -10.10 -0.95 -9.91
C ALA A 81 -10.33 -1.49 -11.34
N PRO A 82 -10.22 -2.82 -11.57
CA PRO A 82 -10.44 -3.45 -12.87
C PRO A 82 -11.93 -3.67 -13.16
N ILE A 83 -12.73 -2.60 -13.16
CA ILE A 83 -14.15 -2.66 -13.49
C ILE A 83 -14.39 -2.40 -14.99
N PRO A 84 -15.54 -2.80 -15.55
CA PRO A 84 -15.86 -2.56 -16.95
C PRO A 84 -15.64 -1.10 -17.38
N GLY A 85 -14.94 -0.88 -18.47
CA GLY A 85 -14.55 0.45 -18.97
C GLY A 85 -13.27 1.05 -18.35
N TYR A 86 -12.71 0.44 -17.29
CA TYR A 86 -11.54 0.98 -16.58
C TYR A 86 -10.28 0.10 -16.70
N TRP A 87 -10.30 -0.98 -17.47
CA TRP A 87 -9.17 -1.91 -17.63
C TRP A 87 -7.87 -1.23 -18.06
N SER A 88 -7.95 -0.28 -18.97
CA SER A 88 -6.78 0.47 -19.44
C SER A 88 -6.19 1.36 -18.36
N ARG A 89 -7.02 1.98 -17.51
CA ARG A 89 -6.56 2.79 -16.38
C ARG A 89 -5.95 1.92 -15.30
N TRP A 90 -6.62 0.79 -14.98
CA TRP A 90 -6.10 -0.21 -14.04
C TRP A 90 -4.71 -0.69 -14.47
N LYS A 91 -4.58 -1.16 -15.71
CA LYS A 91 -3.30 -1.61 -16.24
C LYS A 91 -2.25 -0.50 -16.18
N ARG A 92 -2.60 0.72 -16.55
CA ARG A 92 -1.70 1.88 -16.54
C ARG A 92 -1.19 2.17 -15.13
N SER A 93 -2.03 2.20 -14.12
CA SER A 93 -1.59 2.45 -12.73
C SER A 93 -0.62 1.39 -12.23
N LEU A 94 -0.78 0.12 -12.64
CA LEU A 94 0.18 -0.95 -12.33
C LEU A 94 1.48 -0.83 -13.15
N ASP A 95 1.40 -0.42 -14.41
CA ASP A 95 2.60 -0.17 -15.25
C ASP A 95 3.41 1.01 -14.73
N GLU A 96 2.76 2.06 -14.22
CA GLU A 96 3.39 3.21 -13.56
C GLU A 96 4.14 2.76 -12.29
N LEU A 97 3.53 1.92 -11.46
CA LEU A 97 4.22 1.28 -10.33
C LEU A 97 5.39 0.40 -10.79
N ALA A 98 5.23 -0.37 -11.87
CA ALA A 98 6.30 -1.20 -12.40
C ALA A 98 7.51 -0.37 -12.87
N SER A 99 7.31 0.86 -13.33
CA SER A 99 8.39 1.78 -13.69
C SER A 99 9.28 2.16 -12.52
N MET A 100 8.76 2.06 -11.29
CA MET A 100 9.54 2.33 -10.07
C MET A 100 10.75 1.40 -9.90
N ARG A 101 10.78 0.25 -10.59
CA ARG A 101 11.92 -0.68 -10.55
C ARG A 101 13.23 -0.05 -11.02
N SER A 102 13.17 0.92 -11.91
CA SER A 102 14.33 1.64 -12.43
C SER A 102 14.79 2.82 -11.57
N ARG A 103 14.01 3.21 -10.56
CA ARG A 103 14.39 4.31 -9.67
C ARG A 103 15.47 3.87 -8.70
N GLU A 104 16.58 4.58 -8.71
CA GLU A 104 17.72 4.38 -7.81
C GLU A 104 17.67 5.32 -6.61
N GLY A 105 18.56 5.09 -5.63
CA GLY A 105 18.76 5.99 -4.49
C GLY A 105 17.77 5.82 -3.33
N SER A 106 16.78 4.94 -3.45
CA SER A 106 15.85 4.63 -2.36
C SER A 106 15.51 3.15 -2.35
N ARG A 107 15.35 2.59 -1.14
CA ARG A 107 14.75 1.27 -0.92
C ARG A 107 13.27 1.46 -0.62
N TYR A 108 12.40 0.88 -1.44
CA TYR A 108 10.97 1.08 -1.39
C TYR A 108 10.24 -0.01 -0.60
N VAL A 109 9.18 0.42 0.09
CA VAL A 109 8.11 -0.41 0.62
C VAL A 109 6.80 0.14 0.08
N PHE A 110 6.15 -0.60 -0.82
CA PHE A 110 4.81 -0.28 -1.30
C PHE A 110 3.79 -1.05 -0.49
N MET A 111 2.73 -0.40 -0.02
CA MET A 111 1.70 -1.05 0.79
C MET A 111 0.32 -0.47 0.48
N GLY A 112 -0.66 -1.35 0.31
CA GLY A 112 -2.05 -0.95 0.07
C GLY A 112 -2.76 -1.83 -0.95
N ASP A 113 -3.81 -1.26 -1.57
CA ASP A 113 -4.64 -1.92 -2.55
C ASP A 113 -4.08 -1.75 -3.96
N PHE A 114 -3.59 -2.85 -4.51
CA PHE A 114 -3.12 -2.92 -5.89
C PHE A 114 -4.25 -3.27 -6.87
N ASN A 115 -5.45 -3.55 -6.36
CA ASN A 115 -6.57 -4.03 -7.17
C ASN A 115 -6.18 -5.19 -8.11
N ALA A 116 -5.18 -5.96 -7.73
CA ALA A 116 -4.59 -7.03 -8.52
C ALA A 116 -4.08 -8.13 -7.60
N THR A 117 -4.28 -9.38 -7.99
CA THR A 117 -3.71 -10.55 -7.31
C THR A 117 -2.35 -10.90 -7.91
N THR A 118 -1.63 -11.80 -7.27
CA THR A 118 -0.35 -12.36 -7.77
C THR A 118 -0.49 -13.09 -9.11
N ASP A 119 -1.71 -13.45 -9.53
CA ASP A 119 -1.97 -14.10 -10.82
C ASP A 119 -2.05 -13.12 -11.99
N HIS A 120 -2.23 -11.82 -11.69
CA HIS A 120 -2.26 -10.79 -12.72
C HIS A 120 -0.84 -10.45 -13.21
N THR A 121 -0.63 -10.57 -14.51
CA THR A 121 0.66 -10.23 -15.13
C THR A 121 1.13 -8.80 -14.83
N PRO A 122 0.28 -7.76 -14.84
CA PRO A 122 0.72 -6.40 -14.47
C PRO A 122 1.27 -6.31 -13.05
N PHE A 123 0.69 -7.06 -12.08
CA PHE A 123 1.24 -7.10 -10.72
C PHE A 123 2.60 -7.80 -10.68
N ARG A 124 2.75 -8.94 -11.35
CA ARG A 124 4.06 -9.62 -11.46
C ARG A 124 5.12 -8.75 -12.11
N ASN A 125 4.72 -7.88 -13.04
CA ASN A 125 5.63 -6.91 -13.66
C ASN A 125 6.13 -5.86 -12.66
N ILE A 126 5.35 -5.50 -11.62
CA ILE A 126 5.83 -4.64 -10.53
C ILE A 126 6.97 -5.34 -9.80
N LEU A 127 6.79 -6.61 -9.47
CA LEU A 127 7.81 -7.36 -8.73
C LEU A 127 9.11 -7.46 -9.53
N GLY A 128 9.02 -7.96 -10.78
CA GLY A 128 10.17 -8.16 -11.64
C GLY A 128 11.30 -8.92 -10.95
N ASN A 129 12.51 -8.40 -11.05
CA ASN A 129 13.72 -8.92 -10.40
C ASN A 129 14.19 -8.09 -9.20
N ARG A 130 13.45 -7.02 -8.84
CA ARG A 130 13.83 -6.11 -7.76
C ARG A 130 12.97 -6.28 -6.52
N PHE A 131 11.66 -6.40 -6.69
CA PHE A 131 10.72 -6.42 -5.58
C PHE A 131 10.19 -7.82 -5.29
N SER A 132 9.73 -8.02 -4.06
CA SER A 132 9.08 -9.25 -3.63
C SER A 132 7.78 -8.93 -2.88
N ASP A 133 6.78 -9.80 -3.03
CA ASP A 133 5.57 -9.76 -2.20
C ASP A 133 5.87 -10.34 -0.82
N ALA A 134 5.55 -9.59 0.24
CA ALA A 134 5.87 -9.95 1.61
C ALA A 134 5.19 -11.26 2.06
N ALA A 135 3.97 -11.53 1.61
CA ALA A 135 3.26 -12.76 1.96
C ALA A 135 3.95 -13.98 1.35
N ARG A 136 4.39 -13.89 0.11
CA ARG A 136 5.17 -14.96 -0.53
C ARG A 136 6.54 -15.14 0.11
N GLN A 137 7.22 -14.04 0.41
CA GLN A 137 8.55 -14.07 1.01
C GLN A 137 8.53 -14.69 2.42
N SER A 138 7.52 -14.37 3.23
CA SER A 138 7.36 -14.91 4.59
C SER A 138 6.78 -16.33 4.64
N GLY A 139 6.36 -16.89 3.50
CA GLY A 139 5.70 -18.19 3.45
C GLY A 139 4.27 -18.19 4.01
N HIS A 140 3.64 -17.02 4.18
CA HIS A 140 2.27 -16.92 4.72
C HIS A 140 1.22 -17.56 3.80
N GLY A 141 1.49 -17.66 2.50
CA GLY A 141 0.55 -18.17 1.51
C GLY A 141 -0.48 -17.14 1.05
N PHE A 142 -1.75 -17.54 0.96
CA PHE A 142 -2.81 -16.64 0.47
C PHE A 142 -3.22 -15.60 1.52
N THR A 143 -3.23 -14.34 1.12
CA THR A 143 -3.70 -13.20 1.91
C THR A 143 -5.00 -12.68 1.34
N PHE A 144 -6.09 -13.43 1.52
CA PHE A 144 -7.40 -12.97 1.04
C PHE A 144 -7.89 -11.79 1.90
N THR A 145 -7.99 -10.63 1.27
CA THR A 145 -8.37 -9.38 1.93
C THR A 145 -9.75 -8.89 1.53
N TRP A 146 -10.24 -9.26 0.34
CA TRP A 146 -11.51 -8.77 -0.21
C TRP A 146 -12.42 -9.90 -0.72
N PRO A 147 -13.76 -9.76 -0.66
CA PRO A 147 -14.52 -8.78 0.12
C PRO A 147 -14.58 -9.19 1.61
N SER A 148 -14.59 -8.23 2.54
CA SER A 148 -14.60 -8.50 3.98
C SER A 148 -15.98 -8.29 4.64
N ASN A 149 -16.94 -7.70 3.94
CA ASN A 149 -18.24 -7.28 4.48
C ASN A 149 -19.46 -7.91 3.80
N LYS A 150 -19.28 -8.94 2.95
CA LYS A 150 -20.37 -9.54 2.15
C LYS A 150 -20.70 -10.96 2.61
N LEU A 151 -21.16 -11.12 3.85
CA LEU A 151 -21.66 -12.42 4.33
C LEU A 151 -22.88 -12.91 3.51
N PRO A 152 -22.98 -14.22 3.20
CA PRO A 152 -22.09 -15.30 3.65
C PRO A 152 -20.81 -15.52 2.77
N LEU A 153 -20.54 -14.62 1.83
CA LEU A 153 -19.41 -14.77 0.91
C LEU A 153 -18.07 -14.65 1.67
N PRO A 154 -17.19 -15.67 1.61
CA PRO A 154 -15.88 -15.56 2.21
C PRO A 154 -15.00 -14.59 1.41
N ARG A 155 -13.93 -14.10 2.03
CA ARG A 155 -12.86 -13.40 1.31
C ARG A 155 -12.20 -14.38 0.32
N PHE A 156 -12.02 -13.95 -0.92
CA PHE A 156 -11.47 -14.81 -1.97
C PHE A 156 -10.42 -14.12 -2.85
N ALA A 157 -10.26 -12.81 -2.74
CA ALA A 157 -9.28 -12.06 -3.51
C ALA A 157 -8.23 -11.45 -2.58
N GLY A 158 -6.96 -11.71 -2.87
CA GLY A 158 -5.81 -11.05 -2.26
C GLY A 158 -5.35 -9.91 -3.16
N ILE A 159 -5.91 -8.72 -2.97
CA ILE A 159 -5.64 -7.54 -3.80
C ILE A 159 -4.88 -6.46 -3.06
N ASP A 160 -4.78 -6.59 -1.74
CA ASP A 160 -3.91 -5.77 -0.91
C ASP A 160 -2.57 -6.47 -0.74
N HIS A 161 -1.48 -5.74 -0.90
CA HIS A 161 -0.12 -6.26 -0.81
C HIS A 161 0.81 -5.35 -0.03
N ILE A 162 1.87 -5.96 0.50
CA ILE A 162 3.07 -5.27 0.96
C ILE A 162 4.21 -5.75 0.07
N VAL A 163 4.73 -4.85 -0.74
CA VAL A 163 5.79 -5.14 -1.71
C VAL A 163 7.09 -4.51 -1.24
N LEU A 164 8.11 -5.33 -1.13
CA LEU A 164 9.39 -5.00 -0.50
C LEU A 164 10.50 -4.94 -1.54
N ASP A 165 11.36 -3.92 -1.44
CA ASP A 165 12.62 -3.88 -2.19
C ASP A 165 13.57 -4.99 -1.74
N LYS A 166 14.56 -5.30 -2.56
CA LYS A 166 15.65 -6.20 -2.18
C LYS A 166 16.29 -5.73 -0.87
N ASP A 167 16.86 -6.62 -0.09
CA ASP A 167 17.46 -6.38 1.22
C ASP A 167 16.44 -6.02 2.33
N ILE A 168 15.15 -6.14 2.06
CA ILE A 168 14.09 -6.06 3.05
C ILE A 168 13.41 -7.42 3.15
N ILE A 169 13.38 -7.96 4.38
CA ILE A 169 12.79 -9.27 4.64
C ILE A 169 11.48 -9.11 5.38
N ALA A 170 10.44 -9.80 4.90
CA ALA A 170 9.20 -9.95 5.64
C ALA A 170 9.38 -10.96 6.77
N GLY A 171 9.03 -10.55 7.98
CA GLY A 171 8.90 -11.43 9.14
C GLY A 171 7.50 -12.04 9.22
N GLN A 172 6.77 -11.73 10.29
CA GLN A 172 5.40 -12.21 10.46
C GLN A 172 4.42 -11.41 9.60
N MET A 173 3.47 -12.12 9.01
CA MET A 173 2.32 -11.56 8.30
C MET A 173 1.02 -11.96 8.99
N GLN A 174 0.03 -11.07 8.99
CA GLN A 174 -1.31 -11.35 9.50
C GLN A 174 -2.35 -10.64 8.64
N VAL A 175 -3.51 -11.29 8.48
CA VAL A 175 -4.70 -10.69 7.87
C VAL A 175 -5.74 -10.49 8.96
N LYS A 176 -6.18 -9.26 9.21
CA LYS A 176 -7.17 -8.93 10.25
C LYS A 176 -8.40 -8.25 9.67
N SER A 177 -9.58 -8.73 10.06
CA SER A 177 -10.84 -8.04 9.73
C SER A 177 -10.89 -6.69 10.43
N VAL A 178 -11.39 -5.69 9.72
CA VAL A 178 -11.61 -4.34 10.21
C VAL A 178 -13.11 -4.04 10.18
N ALA A 179 -13.67 -3.67 11.32
CA ALA A 179 -15.08 -3.38 11.41
C ALA A 179 -15.46 -2.21 10.49
N GLY A 180 -16.53 -2.40 9.70
CA GLY A 180 -17.01 -1.39 8.76
C GLY A 180 -16.24 -1.28 7.44
N SER A 181 -15.12 -2.02 7.27
CA SER A 181 -14.37 -2.06 6.02
C SER A 181 -14.80 -3.24 5.15
N ASP A 182 -14.78 -3.05 3.85
CA ASP A 182 -14.94 -4.12 2.86
C ASP A 182 -13.61 -4.82 2.52
N HIS A 183 -12.49 -4.33 3.06
CA HIS A 183 -11.19 -4.99 3.04
C HIS A 183 -10.76 -5.43 4.44
N ALA A 184 -9.98 -6.48 4.51
CA ALA A 184 -9.21 -6.82 5.69
C ALA A 184 -7.84 -6.12 5.65
N ALA A 185 -7.31 -5.77 6.81
CA ALA A 185 -5.99 -5.18 6.93
C ALA A 185 -4.88 -6.22 6.83
N LEU A 186 -3.81 -5.88 6.13
CA LEU A 186 -2.53 -6.61 6.19
C LEU A 186 -1.62 -5.98 7.23
N LEU A 187 -1.03 -6.81 8.07
CA LEU A 187 -0.03 -6.44 9.07
C LEU A 187 1.25 -7.23 8.77
N ALA A 188 2.38 -6.56 8.78
CA ALA A 188 3.68 -7.20 8.59
C ALA A 188 4.72 -6.60 9.52
N THR A 189 5.66 -7.45 9.97
CA THR A 189 6.97 -6.99 10.44
C THR A 189 7.97 -7.09 9.32
N ILE A 190 8.86 -6.11 9.20
CA ILE A 190 9.93 -6.13 8.21
C ILE A 190 11.28 -5.96 8.91
N VAL A 191 12.30 -6.60 8.35
CA VAL A 191 13.70 -6.51 8.78
C VAL A 191 14.52 -5.96 7.62
N VAL A 192 15.35 -4.98 7.93
CA VAL A 192 16.28 -4.38 6.96
C VAL A 192 17.66 -4.97 7.22
N GLN A 193 18.25 -5.57 6.23
CA GLN A 193 19.63 -6.08 6.27
C GLN A 193 20.65 -5.00 5.93
#